data_6693d119ff7bd8e5c0263f31a32cd199
#
_entry.id   6693d119ff7bd8e5c0263f31a32cd199
#
_cell.length_a   1.000
_cell.length_b   1.000
_cell.length_c   1.000
_cell.angle_alpha   90.00
_cell.angle_beta   90.00
_cell.angle_gamma   90.00
#
_symmetry.space_group_name_H-M   'P 1'
#
loop_
_entity.id
_entity.type
_entity.pdbx_description
1 polymer ?
#
loop_
_entity_poly.entity_id
_entity_poly.type
_entity_poly.pdbx_seq_one_letter_code
_entity_poly.pdbx_strand_id
1 'polypeptide(L)'
;MSTLPSVCPLDCPDRCSLSVDVDGGHVTRIAGSRAYPWTDGYICAKVRGFGRRVHGDGRVTRPSVRHGDTWQHVSWDEALALVATRFRAIMAAEGPEAILPVWYGGSNGWLTGGGLDQRLWNRLGVSRCLRTLCAANTGAGTKMAYGAMTSGDVADVEHAAMCLVWGMNPSASGIHVVPPLKALQARGGRLVVVDPRRTPLAEAADLHLPVLPGADVPLALALAHVAFVEGLADVGWLEANATGWEDYRTAAMAWSPARAADATGVSPRDIEGLARMYAEASPAMVRCGWGIERTRNGSDSVRAVLLLPAVFGKFGVRGGGYAMSTSAGYRVDPAKWQGTSDARGVNLSRLARAIEETRDPPIRALYVYNCNPMATVPDQGRLARQLAREDVFVVVHEQVWTDTCDHADVVLPATSFLEHDELVRSYAGYVVQWAEPVIPPVGEARSNHVVLQDLGRRLGVDDPVTERELAAEILSHVPNAPDFETLRRERVALLPRPVQFVDTFPDGGRVRMSPPPVHRPPPCDADLPLILISPATQKAISSTMYETETDVPLEIHPDDAAARGITDGDLVRAFNPRGEVV
;
A
#
# COMPACT_ATOMS: atom_id res chain seq x y z
N MET A 1 -27.49 20.33 11.64
CA MET A 1 -26.99 19.23 10.77
C MET A 1 -26.50 19.84 9.47
N SER A 2 -25.27 19.58 9.05
CA SER A 2 -24.66 20.06 7.79
C SER A 2 -24.04 18.87 7.05
N THR A 3 -24.02 18.94 5.72
CA THR A 3 -23.35 17.96 4.87
C THR A 3 -22.12 18.61 4.25
N LEU A 4 -20.94 18.09 4.51
CA LEU A 4 -19.66 18.66 4.11
C LEU A 4 -18.88 17.69 3.22
N PRO A 5 -18.14 18.18 2.22
CA PRO A 5 -17.29 17.36 1.37
C PRO A 5 -15.99 16.97 2.10
N SER A 6 -15.51 15.75 1.86
CA SER A 6 -14.20 15.26 2.31
C SER A 6 -13.63 14.24 1.33
N VAL A 7 -12.47 13.67 1.63
CA VAL A 7 -11.80 12.66 0.83
C VAL A 7 -11.24 11.58 1.75
N CYS A 8 -11.31 10.32 1.35
CA CYS A 8 -10.71 9.20 2.06
C CYS A 8 -9.22 9.05 1.70
N PRO A 9 -8.27 9.31 2.61
CA PRO A 9 -6.84 9.13 2.37
C PRO A 9 -6.31 7.76 2.81
N LEU A 10 -7.17 6.86 3.30
CA LEU A 10 -6.76 5.56 3.83
C LEU A 10 -6.09 4.71 2.74
N ASP A 11 -5.31 3.69 3.11
CA ASP A 11 -4.51 2.89 2.18
C ASP A 11 -5.37 2.02 1.25
N CYS A 12 -5.93 2.67 0.25
CA CYS A 12 -6.79 2.11 -0.78
C CYS A 12 -6.55 2.85 -2.11
N PRO A 13 -6.52 2.15 -3.27
CA PRO A 13 -6.30 2.79 -4.56
C PRO A 13 -7.38 3.79 -4.97
N ASP A 14 -8.62 3.63 -4.52
CA ASP A 14 -9.78 4.37 -5.02
C ASP A 14 -9.82 5.83 -4.57
N ARG A 15 -9.35 6.17 -3.36
CA ARG A 15 -9.37 7.56 -2.84
C ARG A 15 -10.72 8.24 -3.02
N CYS A 16 -11.76 7.65 -2.41
CA CYS A 16 -13.13 8.10 -2.60
C CYS A 16 -13.36 9.55 -2.16
N SER A 17 -14.04 10.33 -3.00
CA SER A 17 -14.69 11.57 -2.55
C SER A 17 -15.84 11.23 -1.61
N LEU A 18 -15.98 11.98 -0.55
CA LEU A 18 -16.92 11.74 0.54
C LEU A 18 -17.92 12.89 0.68
N SER A 19 -19.09 12.54 1.22
CA SER A 19 -20.11 13.44 1.74
C SER A 19 -20.33 13.06 3.20
N VAL A 20 -20.08 13.98 4.12
CA VAL A 20 -20.08 13.73 5.58
C VAL A 20 -21.16 14.58 6.23
N ASP A 21 -22.12 13.93 6.88
CA ASP A 21 -23.15 14.59 7.66
C ASP A 21 -22.64 14.81 9.09
N VAL A 22 -22.71 16.06 9.54
CA VAL A 22 -22.22 16.50 10.85
C VAL A 22 -23.34 17.20 11.63
N ASP A 23 -23.48 16.86 12.90
CA ASP A 23 -24.39 17.52 13.82
C ASP A 23 -23.69 17.80 15.15
N GLY A 24 -23.67 19.08 15.57
CA GLY A 24 -23.03 19.47 16.84
C GLY A 24 -21.55 19.08 16.96
N GLY A 25 -20.80 19.01 15.86
CA GLY A 25 -19.40 18.57 15.86
C GLY A 25 -19.21 17.04 15.81
N HIS A 26 -20.30 16.27 15.75
CA HIS A 26 -20.27 14.83 15.60
C HIS A 26 -20.52 14.38 14.15
N VAL A 27 -19.74 13.43 13.66
CA VAL A 27 -19.98 12.74 12.38
C VAL A 27 -21.11 11.76 12.56
N THR A 28 -22.24 12.02 11.92
CA THR A 28 -23.45 11.17 12.02
C THR A 28 -23.55 10.17 10.86
N ARG A 29 -22.97 10.52 9.69
CA ARG A 29 -22.97 9.65 8.52
C ARG A 29 -21.81 9.98 7.59
N ILE A 30 -21.21 8.96 7.00
CA ILE A 30 -20.25 9.09 5.90
C ILE A 30 -20.81 8.36 4.69
N ALA A 31 -20.92 9.05 3.57
CA ALA A 31 -21.37 8.53 2.29
C ALA A 31 -20.38 8.86 1.18
N GLY A 32 -20.53 8.22 0.02
CA GLY A 32 -19.76 8.58 -1.18
C GLY A 32 -20.29 9.86 -1.82
N SER A 33 -19.40 10.58 -2.48
CA SER A 33 -19.71 11.73 -3.32
C SER A 33 -19.39 11.42 -4.79
N ARG A 34 -20.12 12.02 -5.72
CA ARG A 34 -19.86 11.92 -7.16
C ARG A 34 -18.86 12.95 -7.68
N ALA A 35 -18.23 13.72 -6.81
CA ALA A 35 -17.24 14.70 -7.21
C ALA A 35 -16.04 14.05 -7.94
N TYR A 36 -15.61 12.86 -7.50
CA TYR A 36 -14.69 12.02 -8.27
C TYR A 36 -15.50 10.97 -9.06
N PRO A 37 -15.59 11.09 -10.39
CA PRO A 37 -16.47 10.23 -11.21
C PRO A 37 -16.19 8.74 -11.09
N TRP A 38 -14.91 8.34 -10.95
CA TRP A 38 -14.52 6.94 -10.78
C TRP A 38 -15.19 6.27 -9.57
N THR A 39 -15.39 7.00 -8.47
CA THR A 39 -15.98 6.45 -7.25
C THR A 39 -17.50 6.53 -7.19
N ASP A 40 -18.13 7.19 -8.15
CA ASP A 40 -19.57 7.21 -8.46
C ASP A 40 -20.53 7.23 -7.27
N GLY A 41 -20.14 7.92 -6.18
CA GLY A 41 -21.03 8.18 -5.05
C GLY A 41 -21.25 7.00 -4.10
N TYR A 42 -20.46 5.93 -4.15
CA TYR A 42 -20.48 4.87 -3.13
C TYR A 42 -19.11 4.66 -2.48
N ILE A 43 -19.10 4.02 -1.32
CA ILE A 43 -17.89 3.75 -0.51
C ILE A 43 -17.92 2.37 0.11
N CYS A 44 -16.75 1.88 0.52
CA CYS A 44 -16.65 0.60 1.23
C CYS A 44 -17.23 0.69 2.65
N ALA A 45 -17.54 -0.46 3.24
CA ALA A 45 -18.10 -0.56 4.60
C ALA A 45 -17.15 0.03 5.67
N LYS A 46 -15.83 -0.09 5.48
CA LYS A 46 -14.81 0.44 6.40
C LYS A 46 -14.95 1.95 6.59
N VAL A 47 -14.94 2.71 5.50
CA VAL A 47 -15.06 4.17 5.56
C VAL A 47 -16.44 4.60 6.02
N ARG A 48 -17.50 3.86 5.64
CA ARG A 48 -18.86 4.12 6.14
C ARG A 48 -18.94 4.05 7.67
N GLY A 49 -18.20 3.12 8.28
CA GLY A 49 -18.13 2.93 9.73
C GLY A 49 -17.10 3.80 10.46
N PHE A 50 -16.33 4.63 9.76
CA PHE A 50 -15.17 5.32 10.32
C PHE A 50 -15.52 6.32 11.45
N GLY A 51 -16.76 6.82 11.50
CA GLY A 51 -17.24 7.67 12.60
C GLY A 51 -17.10 7.01 13.99
N ARG A 52 -17.18 5.67 14.07
CA ARG A 52 -16.96 4.93 15.33
C ARG A 52 -15.52 5.02 15.82
N ARG A 53 -14.53 5.07 14.89
CA ARG A 53 -13.13 5.29 15.25
C ARG A 53 -12.89 6.72 15.74
N VAL A 54 -13.57 7.70 15.15
CA VAL A 54 -13.42 9.12 15.51
C VAL A 54 -13.99 9.42 16.88
N HIS A 55 -15.15 8.85 17.22
CA HIS A 55 -15.91 9.19 18.43
C HIS A 55 -16.04 8.03 19.44
N GLY A 56 -15.37 6.89 19.18
CA GLY A 56 -15.41 5.73 20.09
C GLY A 56 -14.52 5.89 21.33
N ASP A 57 -14.76 5.05 22.33
CA ASP A 57 -14.07 5.09 23.64
C ASP A 57 -12.56 4.84 23.56
N GLY A 58 -12.09 4.14 22.51
CA GLY A 58 -10.65 3.93 22.28
C GLY A 58 -9.90 5.15 21.72
N ARG A 59 -10.59 6.27 21.47
CA ARG A 59 -10.00 7.50 20.95
C ARG A 59 -8.98 8.10 21.93
N VAL A 60 -7.74 8.32 21.48
CA VAL A 60 -6.75 9.07 22.24
C VAL A 60 -7.10 10.56 22.16
N THR A 61 -7.40 11.16 23.31
CA THR A 61 -7.90 12.55 23.39
C THR A 61 -6.95 13.52 24.07
N ARG A 62 -5.93 13.02 24.80
CA ARG A 62 -4.97 13.84 25.54
C ARG A 62 -3.58 13.25 25.44
N PRO A 63 -2.51 14.10 25.47
CA PRO A 63 -1.15 13.61 25.62
C PRO A 63 -1.00 12.84 26.95
N SER A 64 -0.27 11.73 26.88
CA SER A 64 -0.05 10.86 28.05
C SER A 64 1.42 10.44 28.12
N VAL A 65 1.96 10.42 29.32
CA VAL A 65 3.33 10.00 29.63
C VAL A 65 3.27 8.79 30.57
N ARG A 66 4.12 7.80 30.31
CA ARG A 66 4.22 6.59 31.12
C ARG A 66 5.10 6.84 32.35
N HIS A 67 4.63 6.38 33.51
CA HIS A 67 5.35 6.31 34.78
C HIS A 67 5.26 4.89 35.34
N GLY A 68 6.27 4.07 35.09
CA GLY A 68 6.20 2.65 35.39
C GLY A 68 5.05 1.98 34.62
N ASP A 69 4.09 1.37 35.36
CA ASP A 69 2.92 0.70 34.78
C ASP A 69 1.67 1.62 34.66
N THR A 70 1.83 2.91 34.95
CA THR A 70 0.71 3.86 34.92
C THR A 70 0.88 4.95 33.87
N TRP A 71 -0.24 5.50 33.40
CA TRP A 71 -0.28 6.61 32.47
C TRP A 71 -0.76 7.88 33.16
N GLN A 72 -0.05 8.99 32.92
CA GLN A 72 -0.44 10.32 33.39
C GLN A 72 -0.77 11.20 32.19
N HIS A 73 -1.95 11.81 32.20
CA HIS A 73 -2.27 12.87 31.26
C HIS A 73 -1.45 14.13 31.58
N VAL A 74 -0.87 14.71 30.55
CA VAL A 74 -0.06 15.93 30.64
C VAL A 74 -0.51 16.93 29.58
N SER A 75 -0.05 18.17 29.68
CA SER A 75 -0.25 19.16 28.62
C SER A 75 0.61 18.83 27.39
N TRP A 76 0.23 19.38 26.24
CA TRP A 76 1.04 19.31 25.04
C TRP A 76 2.45 19.90 25.22
N ASP A 77 2.56 20.99 26.00
CA ASP A 77 3.84 21.63 26.26
C ASP A 77 4.78 20.72 27.04
N GLU A 78 4.27 20.08 28.10
CA GLU A 78 5.03 19.10 28.90
C GLU A 78 5.43 17.88 28.06
N ALA A 79 4.51 17.32 27.28
CA ALA A 79 4.79 16.16 26.43
C ALA A 79 5.89 16.47 25.39
N LEU A 80 5.75 17.57 24.65
CA LEU A 80 6.71 17.94 23.62
C LEU A 80 8.04 18.43 24.20
N ALA A 81 8.03 19.06 25.38
CA ALA A 81 9.27 19.41 26.09
C ALA A 81 10.05 18.14 26.52
N LEU A 82 9.36 17.11 27.01
CA LEU A 82 9.95 15.82 27.34
C LEU A 82 10.55 15.16 26.08
N VAL A 83 9.78 15.05 25.01
CA VAL A 83 10.24 14.45 23.73
C VAL A 83 11.46 15.20 23.21
N ALA A 84 11.40 16.52 23.11
CA ALA A 84 12.51 17.33 22.62
C ALA A 84 13.77 17.21 23.50
N THR A 85 13.60 17.13 24.82
CA THR A 85 14.72 16.96 25.77
C THR A 85 15.38 15.60 25.58
N ARG A 86 14.59 14.52 25.49
CA ARG A 86 15.12 13.17 25.25
C ARG A 86 15.81 13.07 23.89
N PHE A 87 15.21 13.62 22.84
CA PHE A 87 15.82 13.62 21.50
C PHE A 87 17.13 14.40 21.46
N ARG A 88 17.21 15.59 22.06
CA ARG A 88 18.47 16.34 22.16
C ARG A 88 19.55 15.56 22.92
N ALA A 89 19.20 14.92 24.02
CA ALA A 89 20.15 14.11 24.79
C ALA A 89 20.68 12.92 23.99
N ILE A 90 19.80 12.21 23.26
CA ILE A 90 20.17 11.09 22.38
C ILE A 90 21.05 11.57 21.23
N MET A 91 20.66 12.66 20.55
CA MET A 91 21.47 13.23 19.45
C MET A 91 22.86 13.69 19.93
N ALA A 92 22.96 14.24 21.13
CA ALA A 92 24.24 14.68 21.70
C ALA A 92 25.15 13.50 22.09
N ALA A 93 24.57 12.40 22.55
CA ALA A 93 25.33 11.23 23.01
C ALA A 93 25.70 10.27 21.86
N GLU A 94 24.79 10.01 20.91
CA GLU A 94 24.91 8.96 19.92
C GLU A 94 24.85 9.50 18.46
N GLY A 95 24.48 10.77 18.28
CA GLY A 95 24.24 11.36 16.97
C GLY A 95 22.78 11.24 16.50
N PRO A 96 22.39 12.00 15.46
CA PRO A 96 21.00 12.10 15.04
C PRO A 96 20.45 10.79 14.49
N GLU A 97 21.24 9.93 13.87
CA GLU A 97 20.81 8.65 13.33
C GLU A 97 20.39 7.62 14.40
N ALA A 98 20.60 7.93 15.70
CA ALA A 98 20.06 7.15 16.81
C ALA A 98 18.53 7.34 16.98
N ILE A 99 17.93 8.29 16.30
CA ILE A 99 16.47 8.51 16.25
C ILE A 99 15.94 7.94 14.93
N LEU A 100 14.84 7.18 15.01
CA LEU A 100 14.15 6.62 13.86
C LEU A 100 12.67 7.01 13.86
N PRO A 101 12.22 7.88 12.96
CA PRO A 101 10.81 8.04 12.65
C PRO A 101 10.27 6.76 12.00
N VAL A 102 9.19 6.20 12.55
CA VAL A 102 8.54 4.99 12.04
C VAL A 102 7.16 5.38 11.51
N TRP A 103 6.96 5.28 10.20
CA TRP A 103 5.71 5.69 9.57
C TRP A 103 5.38 4.85 8.34
N TYR A 104 4.09 4.75 8.02
CA TYR A 104 3.67 3.97 6.85
C TYR A 104 2.37 4.51 6.23
N GLY A 105 1.42 3.63 5.92
CA GLY A 105 0.22 3.90 5.14
C GLY A 105 -1.07 4.03 5.96
N GLY A 106 -1.03 4.43 7.23
CA GLY A 106 -2.23 4.68 8.04
C GLY A 106 -3.08 5.81 7.46
N SER A 107 -2.43 6.87 6.97
CA SER A 107 -2.96 7.82 6.01
C SER A 107 -1.96 8.00 4.88
N ASN A 108 -2.44 8.15 3.65
CA ASN A 108 -1.60 8.38 2.47
C ASN A 108 -1.86 9.75 1.84
N GLY A 109 -2.33 10.71 2.62
CA GLY A 109 -2.32 12.12 2.26
C GLY A 109 -0.91 12.70 2.28
N TRP A 110 -0.66 13.69 1.45
CA TRP A 110 0.67 14.30 1.36
C TRP A 110 1.02 15.22 2.53
N LEU A 111 0.00 15.74 3.26
CA LEU A 111 0.24 16.57 4.45
C LEU A 111 0.43 15.71 5.71
N THR A 112 -0.28 14.61 5.81
CA THR A 112 -0.17 13.68 6.95
C THR A 112 1.11 12.85 6.89
N GLY A 113 1.61 12.51 5.69
CA GLY A 113 2.84 11.74 5.53
C GLY A 113 3.54 12.02 4.19
N GLY A 114 4.78 12.48 4.26
CA GLY A 114 5.56 12.88 3.09
C GLY A 114 5.54 14.38 2.81
N GLY A 115 5.11 15.18 3.77
CA GLY A 115 5.12 16.64 3.77
C GLY A 115 6.17 17.22 4.70
N LEU A 116 5.72 18.01 5.69
CA LEU A 116 6.56 18.64 6.69
C LEU A 116 7.35 17.63 7.53
N ASP A 117 6.76 16.47 7.80
CA ASP A 117 7.39 15.37 8.52
C ASP A 117 8.75 15.01 7.89
N GLN A 118 8.80 14.72 6.60
CA GLN A 118 10.04 14.34 5.93
C GLN A 118 11.00 15.53 5.82
N ARG A 119 10.50 16.76 5.66
CA ARG A 119 11.32 17.98 5.67
C ARG A 119 12.04 18.14 7.02
N LEU A 120 11.33 17.94 8.13
CA LEU A 120 11.91 17.98 9.48
C LEU A 120 12.95 16.88 9.68
N TRP A 121 12.59 15.63 9.40
CA TRP A 121 13.47 14.49 9.63
C TRP A 121 14.75 14.57 8.78
N ASN A 122 14.65 15.01 7.53
CA ASN A 122 15.81 15.21 6.66
C ASN A 122 16.72 16.32 7.18
N ARG A 123 16.17 17.44 7.67
CA ARG A 123 16.96 18.55 8.25
C ARG A 123 17.66 18.16 9.56
N LEU A 124 17.03 17.33 10.37
CA LEU A 124 17.62 16.80 11.60
C LEU A 124 18.68 15.73 11.34
N GLY A 125 18.74 15.14 10.16
CA GLY A 125 19.68 14.06 9.82
C GLY A 125 19.43 12.76 10.57
N VAL A 126 18.21 12.50 11.02
CA VAL A 126 17.82 11.26 11.71
C VAL A 126 17.76 10.08 10.75
N SER A 127 17.78 8.85 11.25
CA SER A 127 17.61 7.63 10.44
C SER A 127 16.34 7.69 9.61
N ARG A 128 16.39 7.23 8.36
CA ARG A 128 15.25 7.25 7.44
C ARG A 128 14.47 5.94 7.48
N CYS A 129 13.16 6.00 7.60
CA CYS A 129 12.28 4.85 7.48
C CYS A 129 12.12 4.44 6.01
N LEU A 130 12.66 3.29 5.62
CA LEU A 130 12.43 2.70 4.30
C LEU A 130 11.11 1.93 4.33
N ARG A 131 10.11 2.43 3.63
CA ARG A 131 8.73 1.92 3.60
C ARG A 131 8.61 0.60 2.82
N THR A 132 9.00 -0.51 3.45
CA THR A 132 9.20 -1.81 2.79
C THR A 132 8.13 -2.88 3.11
N LEU A 133 7.04 -2.52 3.80
CA LEU A 133 6.01 -3.48 4.20
C LEU A 133 5.05 -3.88 3.07
N CYS A 134 4.80 -2.99 2.09
CA CYS A 134 3.86 -3.22 1.01
C CYS A 134 4.56 -3.04 -0.35
N ALA A 135 4.32 -1.99 -1.09
CA ALA A 135 4.67 -1.78 -2.50
C ALA A 135 6.18 -1.72 -2.84
N ALA A 136 7.09 -2.10 -1.95
CA ALA A 136 8.53 -2.05 -2.21
C ALA A 136 8.95 -3.06 -3.28
N ASN A 137 8.41 -4.27 -3.25
CA ASN A 137 8.66 -5.28 -4.28
C ASN A 137 8.06 -4.87 -5.62
N THR A 138 6.85 -4.29 -5.62
CA THR A 138 6.24 -3.69 -6.80
C THR A 138 7.14 -2.60 -7.39
N GLY A 139 7.62 -1.68 -6.55
CA GLY A 139 8.54 -0.63 -6.98
C GLY A 139 9.84 -1.17 -7.56
N ALA A 140 10.42 -2.21 -6.95
CA ALA A 140 11.63 -2.85 -7.47
C ALA A 140 11.36 -3.56 -8.80
N GLY A 141 10.32 -4.40 -8.89
CA GLY A 141 9.98 -5.15 -10.11
C GLY A 141 9.63 -4.24 -11.28
N THR A 142 8.83 -3.19 -11.06
CA THR A 142 8.48 -2.22 -12.11
C THR A 142 9.68 -1.36 -12.53
N LYS A 143 10.53 -0.95 -11.57
CA LYS A 143 11.76 -0.21 -11.90
C LYS A 143 12.74 -1.07 -12.72
N MET A 144 12.85 -2.35 -12.42
CA MET A 144 13.69 -3.27 -13.21
C MET A 144 13.19 -3.42 -14.64
N ALA A 145 11.88 -3.53 -14.85
CA ALA A 145 11.29 -3.72 -16.19
C ALA A 145 11.10 -2.40 -16.95
N TYR A 146 10.60 -1.37 -16.28
CA TYR A 146 10.06 -0.16 -16.91
C TYR A 146 10.72 1.15 -16.45
N GLY A 147 11.74 1.09 -15.59
CA GLY A 147 12.46 2.26 -15.09
C GLY A 147 11.80 2.96 -13.90
N ALA A 148 10.47 2.85 -13.73
CA ALA A 148 9.73 3.46 -12.63
C ALA A 148 8.42 2.71 -12.35
N MET A 149 7.80 2.97 -11.19
CA MET A 149 6.49 2.42 -10.84
C MET A 149 5.36 3.24 -11.51
N THR A 150 5.32 3.16 -12.83
CA THR A 150 4.26 3.75 -13.67
C THR A 150 3.19 2.71 -14.00
N SER A 151 2.00 3.16 -14.40
CA SER A 151 0.87 2.31 -14.72
C SER A 151 -0.10 3.04 -15.64
N GLY A 152 -0.89 2.31 -16.42
CA GLY A 152 -2.12 2.84 -16.99
C GLY A 152 -3.13 3.22 -15.90
N ASP A 153 -4.10 4.04 -16.25
CA ASP A 153 -5.22 4.37 -15.36
C ASP A 153 -6.15 3.15 -15.24
N VAL A 154 -6.59 2.82 -14.03
CA VAL A 154 -7.50 1.69 -13.82
C VAL A 154 -8.83 1.86 -14.58
N ALA A 155 -9.27 3.09 -14.79
CA ALA A 155 -10.48 3.38 -15.56
C ALA A 155 -10.37 2.98 -17.04
N ASP A 156 -9.17 2.79 -17.57
CA ASP A 156 -8.99 2.32 -18.96
C ASP A 156 -9.51 0.90 -19.19
N VAL A 157 -9.88 0.16 -18.15
CA VAL A 157 -10.62 -1.12 -18.25
C VAL A 157 -11.92 -0.99 -19.04
N GLU A 158 -12.51 0.20 -19.08
CA GLU A 158 -13.71 0.50 -19.88
C GLU A 158 -13.48 0.27 -21.39
N HIS A 159 -12.24 0.37 -21.85
CA HIS A 159 -11.84 0.19 -23.25
C HIS A 159 -11.32 -1.21 -23.56
N ALA A 160 -11.09 -2.03 -22.53
CA ALA A 160 -10.53 -3.36 -22.71
C ALA A 160 -11.56 -4.36 -23.31
N ALA A 161 -11.10 -5.27 -24.13
CA ALA A 161 -11.85 -6.46 -24.55
C ALA A 161 -11.62 -7.64 -23.59
N MET A 162 -10.51 -7.60 -22.82
CA MET A 162 -10.20 -8.57 -21.77
C MET A 162 -9.48 -7.89 -20.62
N CYS A 163 -9.84 -8.29 -19.39
CA CYS A 163 -9.11 -7.91 -18.19
C CYS A 163 -8.66 -9.17 -17.44
N LEU A 164 -7.34 -9.30 -17.25
CA LEU A 164 -6.69 -10.32 -16.44
C LEU A 164 -6.43 -9.74 -15.05
N VAL A 165 -7.26 -10.07 -14.07
CA VAL A 165 -7.11 -9.63 -12.68
C VAL A 165 -6.21 -10.62 -11.95
N TRP A 166 -5.06 -10.17 -11.46
CA TRP A 166 -4.05 -11.04 -10.88
C TRP A 166 -3.67 -10.60 -9.46
N GLY A 167 -3.82 -11.50 -8.48
CA GLY A 167 -3.45 -11.27 -7.08
C GLY A 167 -4.18 -10.08 -6.42
N MET A 168 -5.46 -9.90 -6.74
CA MET A 168 -6.28 -8.80 -6.26
C MET A 168 -7.69 -9.28 -5.87
N ASN A 169 -8.14 -8.87 -4.68
CA ASN A 169 -9.53 -9.04 -4.27
C ASN A 169 -10.26 -7.67 -4.25
N PRO A 170 -10.82 -7.22 -5.38
CA PRO A 170 -11.50 -5.93 -5.44
C PRO A 170 -12.86 -5.93 -4.72
N SER A 171 -13.38 -7.08 -4.31
CA SER A 171 -14.57 -7.14 -3.44
C SER A 171 -14.27 -6.64 -2.01
N ALA A 172 -13.00 -6.56 -1.62
CA ALA A 172 -12.57 -6.09 -0.31
C ALA A 172 -11.84 -4.75 -0.35
N SER A 173 -11.03 -4.47 -1.39
CA SER A 173 -10.24 -3.23 -1.51
C SER A 173 -10.11 -2.83 -2.98
N GLY A 174 -10.29 -1.54 -3.29
CA GLY A 174 -10.36 -1.07 -4.67
C GLY A 174 -11.69 -1.46 -5.33
N ILE A 175 -12.78 -1.25 -4.61
CA ILE A 175 -14.10 -1.80 -4.97
C ILE A 175 -14.68 -1.20 -6.26
N HIS A 176 -14.20 -0.03 -6.67
CA HIS A 176 -14.75 0.71 -7.81
C HIS A 176 -14.34 0.13 -9.17
N VAL A 177 -13.39 -0.81 -9.22
CA VAL A 177 -13.11 -1.54 -10.45
C VAL A 177 -14.12 -2.65 -10.74
N VAL A 178 -14.94 -3.08 -9.76
CA VAL A 178 -15.91 -4.19 -9.94
C VAL A 178 -17.01 -3.85 -10.96
N PRO A 179 -17.71 -2.69 -10.88
CA PRO A 179 -18.71 -2.34 -11.89
C PRO A 179 -18.17 -2.28 -13.33
N PRO A 180 -17.03 -1.62 -13.63
CA PRO A 180 -16.45 -1.66 -14.98
C PRO A 180 -16.06 -3.06 -15.45
N LEU A 181 -15.60 -3.97 -14.58
CA LEU A 181 -15.33 -5.36 -14.92
C LEU A 181 -16.61 -6.12 -15.29
N LYS A 182 -17.70 -5.89 -14.56
CA LYS A 182 -19.03 -6.45 -14.93
C LYS A 182 -19.54 -5.88 -16.26
N ALA A 183 -19.34 -4.57 -16.48
CA ALA A 183 -19.69 -3.93 -17.74
C ALA A 183 -18.84 -4.47 -18.91
N LEU A 184 -17.56 -4.82 -18.67
CA LEU A 184 -16.72 -5.51 -19.65
C LEU A 184 -17.34 -6.84 -20.07
N GLN A 185 -17.75 -7.69 -19.12
CA GLN A 185 -18.41 -8.97 -19.42
C GLN A 185 -19.75 -8.76 -20.15
N ALA A 186 -20.56 -7.79 -19.71
CA ALA A 186 -21.86 -7.50 -20.32
C ALA A 186 -21.78 -7.08 -21.80
N ARG A 187 -20.63 -6.48 -22.24
CA ARG A 187 -20.38 -6.15 -23.65
C ARG A 187 -19.64 -7.25 -24.43
N GLY A 188 -19.54 -8.46 -23.85
CA GLY A 188 -18.90 -9.63 -24.48
C GLY A 188 -17.39 -9.72 -24.28
N GLY A 189 -16.79 -8.85 -23.44
CA GLY A 189 -15.39 -8.95 -23.05
C GLY A 189 -15.15 -10.10 -22.06
N ARG A 190 -13.89 -10.44 -21.82
CA ARG A 190 -13.47 -11.55 -20.97
C ARG A 190 -12.89 -11.07 -19.66
N LEU A 191 -13.36 -11.63 -18.55
CA LEU A 191 -12.80 -11.45 -17.21
C LEU A 191 -12.11 -12.75 -16.76
N VAL A 192 -10.81 -12.69 -16.53
CA VAL A 192 -10.04 -13.79 -15.97
C VAL A 192 -9.46 -13.38 -14.62
N VAL A 193 -9.54 -14.27 -13.62
CA VAL A 193 -8.99 -14.04 -12.29
C VAL A 193 -7.92 -15.08 -11.97
N VAL A 194 -6.73 -14.63 -11.60
CA VAL A 194 -5.63 -15.44 -11.05
C VAL A 194 -5.44 -15.05 -9.58
N ASP A 195 -5.90 -15.90 -8.69
CA ASP A 195 -5.86 -15.68 -7.24
C ASP A 195 -5.94 -17.04 -6.53
N PRO A 196 -5.17 -17.31 -5.47
CA PRO A 196 -5.27 -18.57 -4.72
C PRO A 196 -6.64 -18.77 -4.09
N ARG A 197 -7.36 -17.69 -3.81
CA ARG A 197 -8.69 -17.73 -3.19
C ARG A 197 -9.80 -17.60 -4.24
N ARG A 198 -10.88 -18.34 -4.02
CA ARG A 198 -12.11 -18.20 -4.80
C ARG A 198 -12.92 -17.01 -4.28
N THR A 199 -12.45 -15.81 -4.63
CA THR A 199 -13.11 -14.55 -4.25
C THR A 199 -14.44 -14.35 -4.99
N PRO A 200 -15.36 -13.46 -4.53
CA PRO A 200 -16.59 -13.16 -5.28
C PRO A 200 -16.34 -12.71 -6.73
N LEU A 201 -15.21 -12.05 -7.01
CA LEU A 201 -14.85 -11.73 -8.40
C LEU A 201 -14.40 -12.98 -9.16
N ALA A 202 -13.67 -13.88 -8.53
CA ALA A 202 -13.24 -15.15 -9.16
C ALA A 202 -14.44 -16.05 -9.49
N GLU A 203 -15.47 -16.06 -8.63
CA GLU A 203 -16.74 -16.78 -8.90
C GLU A 203 -17.51 -16.20 -10.10
N ALA A 204 -17.42 -14.89 -10.31
CA ALA A 204 -18.07 -14.19 -11.42
C ALA A 204 -17.23 -14.16 -12.71
N ALA A 205 -15.99 -14.63 -12.68
CA ALA A 205 -15.07 -14.60 -13.81
C ALA A 205 -15.40 -15.66 -14.86
N ASP A 206 -15.05 -15.40 -16.11
CA ASP A 206 -15.14 -16.39 -17.21
C ASP A 206 -14.14 -17.54 -17.01
N LEU A 207 -13.02 -17.27 -16.32
CA LEU A 207 -12.02 -18.26 -15.94
C LEU A 207 -11.36 -17.85 -14.62
N HIS A 208 -11.25 -18.79 -13.68
CA HIS A 208 -10.48 -18.63 -12.44
C HIS A 208 -9.34 -19.63 -12.40
N LEU A 209 -8.10 -19.14 -12.21
CA LEU A 209 -6.92 -19.98 -12.01
C LEU A 209 -6.49 -19.87 -10.53
N PRO A 210 -6.73 -20.89 -9.71
CA PRO A 210 -6.34 -20.91 -8.30
C PRO A 210 -4.84 -21.24 -8.16
N VAL A 211 -3.99 -20.28 -8.50
CA VAL A 211 -2.53 -20.43 -8.46
C VAL A 211 -2.05 -20.64 -7.02
N LEU A 212 -1.13 -21.58 -6.81
CA LEU A 212 -0.47 -21.76 -5.51
C LEU A 212 0.29 -20.47 -5.10
N PRO A 213 0.21 -20.05 -3.83
CA PRO A 213 0.89 -18.84 -3.36
C PRO A 213 2.38 -18.85 -3.66
N GLY A 214 2.89 -17.79 -4.32
CA GLY A 214 4.30 -17.70 -4.71
C GLY A 214 4.68 -18.37 -6.03
N ALA A 215 3.71 -18.91 -6.76
CA ALA A 215 3.94 -19.55 -8.07
C ALA A 215 3.57 -18.65 -9.27
N ASP A 216 3.54 -17.34 -9.08
CA ASP A 216 3.25 -16.37 -10.14
C ASP A 216 4.28 -16.40 -11.27
N VAL A 217 5.59 -16.54 -10.94
CA VAL A 217 6.67 -16.59 -11.93
C VAL A 217 6.54 -17.80 -12.87
N PRO A 218 6.38 -19.05 -12.38
CA PRO A 218 6.13 -20.21 -13.23
C PRO A 218 4.92 -20.04 -14.13
N LEU A 219 3.81 -19.51 -13.61
CA LEU A 219 2.59 -19.31 -14.41
C LEU A 219 2.82 -18.28 -15.52
N ALA A 220 3.40 -17.12 -15.19
CA ALA A 220 3.66 -16.08 -16.18
C ALA A 220 4.65 -16.53 -17.26
N LEU A 221 5.72 -17.25 -16.87
CA LEU A 221 6.68 -17.78 -17.84
C LEU A 221 6.08 -18.90 -18.69
N ALA A 222 5.13 -19.69 -18.17
CA ALA A 222 4.42 -20.70 -18.94
C ALA A 222 3.47 -20.08 -19.99
N LEU A 223 2.78 -18.98 -19.63
CA LEU A 223 2.00 -18.21 -20.60
C LEU A 223 2.90 -17.68 -21.74
N ALA A 224 4.07 -17.15 -21.39
CA ALA A 224 5.07 -16.72 -22.37
C ALA A 224 5.63 -17.89 -23.18
N HIS A 225 5.85 -19.05 -22.58
CA HIS A 225 6.24 -20.27 -23.29
C HIS A 225 5.26 -20.60 -24.42
N VAL A 226 3.97 -20.68 -24.08
CA VAL A 226 2.92 -20.94 -25.08
C VAL A 226 2.94 -19.87 -26.18
N ALA A 227 3.08 -18.60 -25.79
CA ALA A 227 3.15 -17.50 -26.75
C ALA A 227 4.29 -17.67 -27.77
N PHE A 228 5.49 -18.03 -27.31
CA PHE A 228 6.63 -18.24 -28.21
C PHE A 228 6.54 -19.52 -29.03
N VAL A 229 6.03 -20.60 -28.46
CA VAL A 229 5.91 -21.90 -29.16
C VAL A 229 4.83 -21.87 -30.25
N GLU A 230 3.70 -21.22 -29.96
CA GLU A 230 2.57 -21.16 -30.87
C GLU A 230 2.61 -19.94 -31.82
N GLY A 231 3.65 -19.09 -31.73
CA GLY A 231 3.77 -17.90 -32.56
C GLY A 231 2.78 -16.79 -32.20
N LEU A 232 2.30 -16.77 -30.95
CA LEU A 232 1.37 -15.77 -30.41
C LEU A 232 2.10 -14.55 -29.82
N ALA A 233 3.41 -14.65 -29.63
CA ALA A 233 4.24 -13.55 -29.16
C ALA A 233 4.42 -12.50 -30.27
N ASP A 234 4.29 -11.22 -29.93
CA ASP A 234 4.58 -10.12 -30.86
C ASP A 234 6.10 -9.86 -30.91
N VAL A 235 6.83 -10.70 -31.65
CA VAL A 235 8.28 -10.62 -31.76
C VAL A 235 8.70 -9.29 -32.37
N GLY A 236 7.97 -8.78 -33.35
CA GLY A 236 8.27 -7.49 -33.99
C GLY A 236 8.18 -6.33 -32.98
N TRP A 237 7.19 -6.37 -32.12
CA TRP A 237 7.08 -5.39 -31.04
C TRP A 237 8.24 -5.52 -30.03
N LEU A 238 8.61 -6.76 -29.67
CA LEU A 238 9.73 -7.02 -28.74
C LEU A 238 11.07 -6.51 -29.31
N GLU A 239 11.36 -6.79 -30.56
CA GLU A 239 12.57 -6.32 -31.24
C GLU A 239 12.66 -4.79 -31.27
N ALA A 240 11.55 -4.11 -31.51
CA ALA A 240 11.49 -2.66 -31.56
C ALA A 240 11.56 -2.00 -30.15
N ASN A 241 10.95 -2.61 -29.13
CA ASN A 241 10.62 -1.92 -27.89
C ASN A 241 11.16 -2.58 -26.61
N ALA A 242 11.83 -3.74 -26.71
CA ALA A 242 12.38 -4.44 -25.55
C ALA A 242 13.89 -4.68 -25.69
N THR A 243 14.55 -4.93 -24.55
CA THR A 243 15.94 -5.39 -24.47
C THR A 243 16.02 -6.65 -23.64
N GLY A 244 16.84 -7.64 -24.07
CA GLY A 244 17.02 -8.93 -23.39
C GLY A 244 15.79 -9.83 -23.43
N TRP A 245 14.94 -9.67 -24.45
CA TRP A 245 13.78 -10.53 -24.65
C TRP A 245 14.16 -11.95 -25.06
N GLU A 246 15.31 -12.13 -25.70
CA GLU A 246 15.87 -13.45 -26.07
C GLU A 246 16.23 -14.25 -24.81
N ASP A 247 16.85 -13.60 -23.80
CA ASP A 247 17.13 -14.22 -22.50
C ASP A 247 15.82 -14.61 -21.80
N TYR A 248 14.83 -13.71 -21.83
CA TYR A 248 13.51 -13.97 -21.29
C TYR A 248 12.82 -15.15 -21.99
N ARG A 249 12.87 -15.18 -23.35
CA ARG A 249 12.37 -16.32 -24.14
C ARG A 249 13.04 -17.62 -23.70
N THR A 250 14.37 -17.62 -23.55
CA THR A 250 15.13 -18.79 -23.09
C THR A 250 14.64 -19.27 -21.73
N ALA A 251 14.42 -18.35 -20.78
CA ALA A 251 13.86 -18.68 -19.47
C ALA A 251 12.42 -19.22 -19.56
N ALA A 252 11.59 -18.62 -20.42
CA ALA A 252 10.21 -19.08 -20.64
C ALA A 252 10.17 -20.49 -21.26
N MET A 253 11.10 -20.83 -22.16
CA MET A 253 11.20 -22.18 -22.75
C MET A 253 11.44 -23.27 -21.72
N ALA A 254 12.01 -22.95 -20.56
CA ALA A 254 12.18 -23.88 -19.45
C ALA A 254 10.87 -24.17 -18.68
N TRP A 255 9.80 -23.41 -18.91
CA TRP A 255 8.52 -23.54 -18.20
C TRP A 255 7.40 -23.99 -19.14
N SER A 256 7.47 -25.23 -19.64
CA SER A 256 6.34 -25.82 -20.37
C SER A 256 5.06 -25.83 -19.50
N PRO A 257 3.85 -25.81 -20.09
CA PRO A 257 2.59 -25.92 -19.33
C PRO A 257 2.55 -27.10 -18.39
N ALA A 258 3.09 -28.26 -18.79
CA ALA A 258 3.16 -29.46 -17.95
C ALA A 258 4.06 -29.23 -16.71
N ARG A 259 5.26 -28.67 -16.88
CA ARG A 259 6.14 -28.34 -15.76
C ARG A 259 5.54 -27.26 -14.84
N ALA A 260 4.91 -26.28 -15.44
CA ALA A 260 4.29 -25.20 -14.66
C ALA A 260 3.10 -25.71 -13.84
N ALA A 261 2.34 -26.71 -14.32
CA ALA A 261 1.24 -27.30 -13.58
C ALA A 261 1.68 -27.87 -12.24
N ASP A 262 2.83 -28.54 -12.19
CA ASP A 262 3.42 -29.09 -10.95
C ASP A 262 3.76 -27.97 -9.93
N ALA A 263 4.21 -26.82 -10.41
CA ALA A 263 4.62 -25.71 -9.55
C ALA A 263 3.47 -24.78 -9.15
N THR A 264 2.42 -24.71 -9.98
CA THR A 264 1.35 -23.72 -9.84
C THR A 264 0.02 -24.31 -9.36
N GLY A 265 -0.19 -25.62 -9.51
CA GLY A 265 -1.49 -26.27 -9.31
C GLY A 265 -2.49 -25.98 -10.42
N VAL A 266 -2.12 -25.24 -11.48
CA VAL A 266 -3.00 -24.90 -12.61
C VAL A 266 -2.80 -25.90 -13.73
N SER A 267 -3.89 -26.43 -14.32
CA SER A 267 -3.80 -27.43 -15.37
C SER A 267 -3.08 -26.92 -16.63
N PRO A 268 -2.33 -27.76 -17.35
CA PRO A 268 -1.70 -27.38 -18.63
C PRO A 268 -2.73 -26.80 -19.62
N ARG A 269 -3.91 -27.39 -19.68
CA ARG A 269 -5.01 -26.95 -20.56
C ARG A 269 -5.44 -25.50 -20.25
N ASP A 270 -5.55 -25.15 -18.96
CA ASP A 270 -5.98 -23.81 -18.54
C ASP A 270 -4.86 -22.79 -18.80
N ILE A 271 -3.60 -23.15 -18.62
CA ILE A 271 -2.44 -22.32 -18.97
C ILE A 271 -2.44 -22.01 -20.47
N GLU A 272 -2.54 -23.03 -21.31
CA GLU A 272 -2.61 -22.87 -22.77
C GLU A 272 -3.84 -22.07 -23.20
N GLY A 273 -5.01 -22.39 -22.62
CA GLY A 273 -6.26 -21.68 -22.87
C GLY A 273 -6.18 -20.19 -22.56
N LEU A 274 -5.59 -19.84 -21.40
CA LEU A 274 -5.39 -18.45 -21.04
C LEU A 274 -4.43 -17.73 -21.98
N ALA A 275 -3.31 -18.36 -22.35
CA ALA A 275 -2.33 -17.74 -23.28
C ALA A 275 -2.98 -17.41 -24.62
N ARG A 276 -3.75 -18.34 -25.21
CA ARG A 276 -4.46 -18.12 -26.47
C ARG A 276 -5.53 -17.03 -26.32
N MET A 277 -6.34 -17.08 -25.25
CA MET A 277 -7.37 -16.07 -24.95
C MET A 277 -6.78 -14.67 -24.82
N TYR A 278 -5.64 -14.53 -24.11
CA TYR A 278 -4.97 -13.26 -23.94
C TYR A 278 -4.35 -12.73 -25.23
N ALA A 279 -3.81 -13.63 -26.07
CA ALA A 279 -3.28 -13.29 -27.40
C ALA A 279 -4.36 -12.73 -28.33
N GLU A 280 -5.52 -13.38 -28.39
CA GLU A 280 -6.67 -13.01 -29.24
C GLU A 280 -7.30 -11.67 -28.83
N ALA A 281 -7.37 -11.38 -27.52
CA ALA A 281 -8.05 -10.20 -27.01
C ALA A 281 -7.24 -8.91 -27.33
N SER A 282 -7.94 -7.91 -27.89
CA SER A 282 -7.34 -6.58 -28.16
C SER A 282 -8.42 -5.50 -28.05
N PRO A 283 -8.21 -4.47 -27.21
CA PRO A 283 -7.16 -4.34 -26.19
C PRO A 283 -7.30 -5.34 -25.04
N ALA A 284 -6.17 -5.72 -24.40
CA ALA A 284 -6.17 -6.57 -23.22
C ALA A 284 -5.32 -5.98 -22.10
N MET A 285 -5.89 -5.89 -20.88
CA MET A 285 -5.26 -5.29 -19.72
C MET A 285 -4.97 -6.33 -18.64
N VAL A 286 -3.80 -6.22 -17.99
CA VAL A 286 -3.52 -6.89 -16.72
C VAL A 286 -3.84 -5.93 -15.58
N ARG A 287 -4.85 -6.22 -14.76
CA ARG A 287 -5.08 -5.52 -13.50
C ARG A 287 -4.41 -6.28 -12.35
N CYS A 288 -3.23 -5.82 -11.97
CA CYS A 288 -2.41 -6.47 -10.96
C CYS A 288 -2.66 -5.89 -9.58
N GLY A 289 -2.80 -6.76 -8.58
CA GLY A 289 -2.90 -6.40 -7.18
C GLY A 289 -1.58 -6.60 -6.42
N TRP A 290 -1.56 -6.20 -5.14
CA TRP A 290 -0.39 -6.34 -4.27
C TRP A 290 -0.25 -7.73 -3.63
N GLY A 291 -1.18 -8.66 -3.89
CA GLY A 291 -1.09 -10.04 -3.39
C GLY A 291 0.16 -10.77 -3.88
N ILE A 292 0.56 -10.55 -5.15
CA ILE A 292 1.70 -11.23 -5.78
C ILE A 292 3.06 -10.83 -5.22
N GLU A 293 3.18 -9.66 -4.59
CA GLU A 293 4.45 -9.22 -4.01
C GLU A 293 4.70 -9.74 -2.59
N ARG A 294 3.69 -10.36 -1.95
CA ARG A 294 3.76 -10.87 -0.57
C ARG A 294 4.35 -12.26 -0.49
N THR A 295 5.24 -12.58 -1.40
CA THR A 295 5.94 -13.86 -1.50
C THR A 295 7.44 -13.65 -1.33
N ARG A 296 8.19 -14.75 -1.17
CA ARG A 296 9.64 -14.73 -0.96
C ARG A 296 10.40 -13.96 -2.05
N ASN A 297 9.88 -13.94 -3.26
CA ASN A 297 10.48 -13.29 -4.43
C ASN A 297 9.48 -12.35 -5.13
N GLY A 298 8.80 -11.52 -4.34
CA GLY A 298 7.68 -10.70 -4.81
C GLY A 298 8.03 -9.74 -5.95
N SER A 299 9.27 -9.22 -6.01
CA SER A 299 9.69 -8.33 -7.11
C SER A 299 9.76 -9.06 -8.46
N ASP A 300 10.23 -10.33 -8.47
CA ASP A 300 10.21 -11.15 -9.68
C ASP A 300 8.80 -11.60 -10.05
N SER A 301 7.94 -11.89 -9.06
CA SER A 301 6.51 -12.18 -9.30
C SER A 301 5.81 -11.02 -9.99
N VAL A 302 5.97 -9.81 -9.45
CA VAL A 302 5.43 -8.59 -10.07
C VAL A 302 5.96 -8.41 -11.49
N ARG A 303 7.27 -8.51 -11.65
CA ARG A 303 7.94 -8.33 -12.93
C ARG A 303 7.49 -9.36 -13.97
N ALA A 304 7.38 -10.65 -13.59
CA ALA A 304 6.94 -11.71 -14.49
C ALA A 304 5.54 -11.44 -15.06
N VAL A 305 4.61 -11.06 -14.18
CA VAL A 305 3.22 -10.76 -14.57
C VAL A 305 3.14 -9.50 -15.42
N LEU A 306 3.83 -8.44 -15.04
CA LEU A 306 3.77 -7.16 -15.77
C LEU A 306 4.52 -7.17 -17.09
N LEU A 307 5.40 -8.15 -17.36
CA LEU A 307 6.04 -8.34 -18.67
C LEU A 307 5.13 -9.03 -19.70
N LEU A 308 4.04 -9.67 -19.29
CA LEU A 308 3.11 -10.33 -20.24
C LEU A 308 2.56 -9.37 -21.32
N PRO A 309 2.13 -8.13 -21.00
CA PRO A 309 1.72 -7.20 -22.05
C PRO A 309 2.79 -6.93 -23.12
N ALA A 310 4.08 -6.96 -22.75
CA ALA A 310 5.17 -6.82 -23.73
C ALA A 310 5.29 -8.05 -24.64
N VAL A 311 5.22 -9.26 -24.06
CA VAL A 311 5.28 -10.51 -24.83
C VAL A 311 4.17 -10.59 -25.88
N PHE A 312 2.97 -10.15 -25.53
CA PHE A 312 1.79 -10.23 -26.40
C PHE A 312 1.47 -8.93 -27.17
N GLY A 313 2.35 -7.92 -27.15
CA GLY A 313 2.18 -6.66 -27.89
C GLY A 313 0.95 -5.85 -27.45
N LYS A 314 0.62 -5.81 -26.16
CA LYS A 314 -0.62 -5.17 -25.63
C LYS A 314 -0.44 -3.72 -25.20
N PHE A 315 0.70 -3.09 -25.45
CA PHE A 315 0.94 -1.68 -25.15
C PHE A 315 0.56 -0.74 -26.31
N GLY A 316 0.53 0.57 -26.04
CA GLY A 316 0.29 1.62 -27.03
C GLY A 316 -1.18 1.85 -27.38
N VAL A 317 -2.10 1.17 -26.72
CA VAL A 317 -3.55 1.34 -26.90
C VAL A 317 -4.27 1.51 -25.56
N ARG A 318 -5.30 2.34 -25.54
CA ARG A 318 -6.14 2.52 -24.35
C ARG A 318 -6.89 1.22 -24.04
N GLY A 319 -6.90 0.80 -22.78
CA GLY A 319 -7.44 -0.51 -22.38
C GLY A 319 -6.48 -1.67 -22.52
N GLY A 320 -5.23 -1.42 -22.99
CA GLY A 320 -4.14 -2.39 -23.04
C GLY A 320 -3.12 -2.19 -21.92
N GLY A 321 -2.04 -2.96 -21.95
CA GLY A 321 -0.96 -2.88 -20.98
C GLY A 321 -1.33 -3.42 -19.61
N TYR A 322 -0.93 -2.70 -18.54
CA TYR A 322 -1.26 -3.07 -17.16
C TYR A 322 -1.71 -1.89 -16.31
N ALA A 323 -2.53 -2.15 -15.30
CA ALA A 323 -2.92 -1.22 -14.26
C ALA A 323 -2.54 -1.81 -12.89
N MET A 324 -1.65 -1.13 -12.14
CA MET A 324 -1.24 -1.50 -10.78
C MET A 324 -1.11 -0.25 -9.89
N SER A 325 -0.05 0.55 -10.06
CA SER A 325 0.15 1.79 -9.31
C SER A 325 0.60 2.93 -10.21
N THR A 326 -0.13 4.04 -10.17
CA THR A 326 0.19 5.28 -10.88
C THR A 326 1.20 6.16 -10.13
N SER A 327 1.75 5.70 -9.00
CA SER A 327 2.50 6.56 -8.06
C SER A 327 3.65 7.33 -8.70
N ALA A 328 4.45 6.74 -9.58
CA ALA A 328 5.50 7.45 -10.31
C ALA A 328 4.99 8.14 -11.59
N GLY A 329 3.78 7.81 -12.04
CA GLY A 329 3.15 8.41 -13.23
C GLY A 329 2.82 9.88 -13.06
N TYR A 330 2.69 10.35 -11.82
CA TYR A 330 2.56 11.79 -11.52
C TYR A 330 3.83 12.59 -11.80
N ARG A 331 4.98 11.92 -12.03
CA ARG A 331 6.28 12.54 -12.34
C ARG A 331 6.68 13.62 -11.34
N VAL A 332 6.41 13.38 -10.07
CA VAL A 332 6.70 14.29 -8.96
C VAL A 332 7.99 13.87 -8.27
N ASP A 333 8.86 14.83 -8.02
CA ASP A 333 10.08 14.64 -7.23
C ASP A 333 9.86 15.18 -5.80
N PRO A 334 9.66 14.30 -4.79
CA PRO A 334 9.43 14.72 -3.41
C PRO A 334 10.58 15.51 -2.80
N ALA A 335 11.81 15.38 -3.30
CA ALA A 335 12.95 16.14 -2.83
C ALA A 335 12.76 17.68 -2.96
N LYS A 336 11.87 18.11 -3.86
CA LYS A 336 11.57 19.53 -4.09
C LYS A 336 10.97 20.22 -2.86
N TRP A 337 10.19 19.51 -2.05
CA TRP A 337 9.63 20.07 -0.82
C TRP A 337 10.10 19.36 0.46
N GLN A 338 10.60 18.14 0.38
CA GLN A 338 11.12 17.41 1.54
C GLN A 338 12.59 17.68 1.82
N GLY A 339 13.34 18.17 0.82
CA GLY A 339 14.79 18.13 0.84
C GLY A 339 15.33 16.70 0.71
N THR A 340 16.61 16.52 0.94
CA THR A 340 17.31 15.23 0.87
C THR A 340 18.10 14.97 2.15
N SER A 341 18.38 13.71 2.45
CA SER A 341 19.24 13.30 3.54
C SER A 341 20.03 12.06 3.15
N ASP A 342 21.32 12.03 3.49
CA ASP A 342 22.20 10.87 3.32
C ASP A 342 22.20 9.96 4.55
N ALA A 343 21.40 10.27 5.57
CA ALA A 343 21.28 9.48 6.79
C ALA A 343 20.89 8.04 6.48
N ARG A 344 21.29 7.14 7.36
CA ARG A 344 21.06 5.70 7.27
C ARG A 344 19.58 5.35 7.00
N GLY A 345 19.34 4.47 6.03
CA GLY A 345 18.02 3.91 5.76
C GLY A 345 17.77 2.63 6.58
N VAL A 346 16.67 2.58 7.31
CA VAL A 346 16.24 1.41 8.09
C VAL A 346 15.07 0.73 7.39
N ASN A 347 15.25 -0.54 7.06
CA ASN A 347 14.22 -1.37 6.44
C ASN A 347 13.11 -1.70 7.45
N LEU A 348 11.92 -1.18 7.24
CA LEU A 348 10.80 -1.32 8.16
C LEU A 348 10.36 -2.79 8.34
N SER A 349 10.47 -3.64 7.31
CA SER A 349 10.20 -5.08 7.42
C SER A 349 11.18 -5.81 8.36
N ARG A 350 12.26 -5.15 8.77
CA ARG A 350 13.27 -5.64 9.71
C ARG A 350 13.42 -4.75 10.93
N LEU A 351 12.39 -3.99 11.30
CA LEU A 351 12.45 -3.01 12.38
C LEU A 351 12.98 -3.60 13.68
N ALA A 352 12.41 -4.71 14.14
CA ALA A 352 12.83 -5.38 15.37
C ALA A 352 14.33 -5.72 15.37
N ARG A 353 14.80 -6.30 14.26
CA ARG A 353 16.22 -6.63 14.07
C ARG A 353 17.09 -5.37 13.98
N ALA A 354 16.62 -4.31 13.32
CA ALA A 354 17.36 -3.06 13.22
C ALA A 354 17.58 -2.41 14.59
N ILE A 355 16.56 -2.39 15.46
CA ILE A 355 16.70 -1.89 16.84
C ILE A 355 17.69 -2.75 17.63
N GLU A 356 17.64 -4.07 17.45
CA GLU A 356 18.49 -5.01 18.17
C GLU A 356 19.95 -4.99 17.71
N GLU A 357 20.22 -4.93 16.40
CA GLU A 357 21.54 -5.23 15.81
C GLU A 357 22.32 -3.99 15.40
N THR A 358 21.69 -2.84 15.19
CA THR A 358 22.38 -1.61 14.77
C THR A 358 23.24 -1.05 15.92
N ARG A 359 24.51 -0.72 15.65
CA ARG A 359 25.49 -0.32 16.67
C ARG A 359 26.11 1.06 16.46
N ASP A 360 26.19 1.54 15.25
CA ASP A 360 26.91 2.78 14.93
C ASP A 360 26.04 3.71 14.05
N PRO A 361 25.35 4.65 14.71
CA PRO A 361 24.92 4.65 16.10
C PRO A 361 23.79 3.64 16.35
N PRO A 362 23.56 3.17 17.58
CA PRO A 362 22.42 2.33 17.91
C PRO A 362 21.11 3.12 17.80
N ILE A 363 19.99 2.43 17.57
CA ILE A 363 18.66 3.07 17.60
C ILE A 363 18.23 3.21 19.07
N ARG A 364 18.04 4.45 19.53
CA ARG A 364 17.70 4.84 20.91
C ARG A 364 16.35 5.52 21.05
N ALA A 365 15.79 6.00 19.95
CA ALA A 365 14.42 6.54 19.98
C ALA A 365 13.65 6.21 18.72
N LEU A 366 12.34 6.01 18.91
CA LEU A 366 11.36 5.88 17.85
C LEU A 366 10.31 6.98 17.97
N TYR A 367 9.93 7.58 16.84
CA TYR A 367 8.74 8.42 16.73
C TYR A 367 7.77 7.75 15.75
N VAL A 368 6.72 7.12 16.27
CA VAL A 368 5.77 6.29 15.50
C VAL A 368 4.53 7.13 15.16
N TYR A 369 4.19 7.19 13.88
CA TYR A 369 2.99 7.88 13.39
C TYR A 369 2.49 7.23 12.08
N ASN A 370 1.20 7.34 11.77
CA ASN A 370 0.58 6.72 10.59
C ASN A 370 0.87 5.22 10.45
N CYS A 371 1.17 4.54 11.52
CA CYS A 371 1.57 3.13 11.51
C CYS A 371 1.36 2.51 12.89
N ASN A 372 0.86 1.26 12.92
CA ASN A 372 0.83 0.42 14.12
C ASN A 372 1.82 -0.73 13.95
N PRO A 373 3.12 -0.54 14.29
CA PRO A 373 4.17 -1.55 14.07
C PRO A 373 3.87 -2.87 14.75
N MET A 374 3.31 -2.87 15.96
CA MET A 374 2.99 -4.11 16.69
C MET A 374 1.98 -4.99 15.95
N ALA A 375 1.09 -4.40 15.14
CA ALA A 375 0.14 -5.16 14.33
C ALA A 375 0.65 -5.47 12.90
N THR A 376 1.60 -4.69 12.36
CA THR A 376 1.89 -4.72 10.92
C THR A 376 3.32 -5.09 10.54
N VAL A 377 4.27 -5.01 11.47
CA VAL A 377 5.67 -5.36 11.22
C VAL A 377 5.93 -6.83 11.55
N PRO A 378 6.68 -7.58 10.73
CA PRO A 378 7.03 -8.96 11.04
C PRO A 378 7.87 -9.11 12.33
N ASP A 379 7.82 -10.30 12.95
CA ASP A 379 8.61 -10.67 14.14
C ASP A 379 8.17 -9.89 15.40
N GLN A 380 6.85 -9.87 15.63
CA GLN A 380 6.21 -9.12 16.72
C GLN A 380 6.80 -9.40 18.10
N GLY A 381 7.07 -10.67 18.43
CA GLY A 381 7.65 -11.04 19.72
C GLY A 381 9.04 -10.43 19.95
N ARG A 382 9.86 -10.33 18.88
CA ARG A 382 11.14 -9.61 18.95
C ARG A 382 10.92 -8.11 19.07
N LEU A 383 9.97 -7.55 18.29
CA LEU A 383 9.68 -6.12 18.33
C LEU A 383 9.22 -5.71 19.74
N ALA A 384 8.30 -6.43 20.35
CA ALA A 384 7.86 -6.18 21.72
C ALA A 384 9.03 -6.12 22.72
N ARG A 385 9.96 -7.10 22.66
CA ARG A 385 11.16 -7.09 23.51
C ARG A 385 12.07 -5.88 23.26
N GLN A 386 12.19 -5.42 22.02
CA GLN A 386 13.01 -4.25 21.71
C GLN A 386 12.35 -2.95 22.17
N LEU A 387 11.04 -2.81 22.03
CA LEU A 387 10.30 -1.64 22.49
C LEU A 387 10.21 -1.55 24.02
N ALA A 388 10.29 -2.67 24.72
CA ALA A 388 10.29 -2.74 26.19
C ALA A 388 11.66 -2.42 26.83
N ARG A 389 12.69 -2.13 26.04
CA ARG A 389 14.02 -1.80 26.57
C ARG A 389 14.03 -0.41 27.17
N GLU A 390 14.62 -0.24 28.37
CA GLU A 390 14.76 1.05 29.07
C GLU A 390 15.64 2.07 28.31
N ASP A 391 16.53 1.58 27.43
CA ASP A 391 17.43 2.42 26.64
C ASP A 391 16.88 2.80 25.26
N VAL A 392 15.60 2.47 24.98
CA VAL A 392 14.86 2.84 23.77
C VAL A 392 13.66 3.68 24.14
N PHE A 393 13.68 4.96 23.76
CA PHE A 393 12.58 5.89 24.03
C PHE A 393 11.54 5.85 22.89
N VAL A 394 10.29 5.58 23.22
CA VAL A 394 9.21 5.35 22.24
C VAL A 394 8.12 6.42 22.36
N VAL A 395 7.93 7.18 21.29
CA VAL A 395 6.84 8.16 21.15
C VAL A 395 5.85 7.65 20.11
N VAL A 396 4.56 7.61 20.43
CA VAL A 396 3.49 7.18 19.52
C VAL A 396 2.48 8.31 19.34
N HIS A 397 2.28 8.77 18.10
CA HIS A 397 1.28 9.76 17.72
C HIS A 397 0.15 9.05 16.97
N GLU A 398 -0.96 8.77 17.67
CA GLU A 398 -2.01 7.86 17.20
C GLU A 398 -3.42 8.39 17.49
N GLN A 399 -4.37 7.95 16.68
CA GLN A 399 -5.80 8.31 16.81
C GLN A 399 -6.52 7.53 17.90
N VAL A 400 -6.23 6.25 18.02
CA VAL A 400 -6.82 5.34 18.99
C VAL A 400 -5.74 4.58 19.75
N TRP A 401 -6.06 4.06 20.92
CA TRP A 401 -5.12 3.24 21.66
C TRP A 401 -4.87 1.92 20.92
N THR A 402 -3.61 1.65 20.57
CA THR A 402 -3.18 0.45 19.83
C THR A 402 -2.15 -0.33 20.63
N ASP A 403 -1.90 -1.59 20.25
CA ASP A 403 -0.85 -2.42 20.86
C ASP A 403 0.53 -1.74 20.85
N THR A 404 0.79 -0.84 19.90
CA THR A 404 2.03 -0.05 19.90
C THR A 404 2.04 0.97 21.03
N CYS A 405 0.88 1.54 21.41
CA CYS A 405 0.78 2.47 22.54
C CYS A 405 1.15 1.79 23.87
N ASP A 406 0.87 0.49 24.01
CA ASP A 406 1.23 -0.27 25.22
C ASP A 406 2.75 -0.36 25.45
N HIS A 407 3.54 -0.12 24.44
CA HIS A 407 5.01 -0.08 24.50
C HIS A 407 5.60 1.33 24.47
N ALA A 408 4.77 2.38 24.44
CA ALA A 408 5.25 3.76 24.34
C ALA A 408 5.63 4.35 25.70
N ASP A 409 6.55 5.32 25.72
CA ASP A 409 6.81 6.20 26.84
C ASP A 409 5.91 7.44 26.79
N VAL A 410 5.56 7.89 25.59
CA VAL A 410 4.68 9.04 25.34
C VAL A 410 3.67 8.68 24.26
N VAL A 411 2.38 8.90 24.53
CA VAL A 411 1.30 8.80 23.56
C VAL A 411 0.71 10.18 23.32
N LEU A 412 0.67 10.59 22.04
CA LEU A 412 0.17 11.88 21.59
C LEU A 412 -1.13 11.69 20.79
N PRO A 413 -2.19 12.49 21.01
CA PRO A 413 -3.46 12.36 20.30
C PRO A 413 -3.36 12.94 18.88
N ALA A 414 -3.58 12.09 17.88
CA ALA A 414 -3.56 12.46 16.47
C ALA A 414 -4.97 12.74 15.92
N THR A 415 -5.09 13.72 15.02
CA THR A 415 -6.33 13.96 14.28
C THR A 415 -6.59 12.85 13.25
N SER A 416 -7.86 12.56 12.99
CA SER A 416 -8.27 11.77 11.82
C SER A 416 -8.36 12.68 10.57
N PHE A 417 -8.47 12.08 9.39
CA PHE A 417 -8.63 12.83 8.13
C PHE A 417 -9.92 13.68 8.04
N LEU A 418 -10.81 13.57 9.01
CA LEU A 418 -12.01 14.41 9.12
C LEU A 418 -11.77 15.69 9.93
N GLU A 419 -10.59 15.82 10.55
CA GLU A 419 -10.25 16.85 11.54
C GLU A 419 -9.11 17.78 11.07
N HIS A 420 -8.51 17.56 9.88
CA HIS A 420 -7.41 18.40 9.36
C HIS A 420 -7.50 18.59 7.84
N ASP A 421 -6.75 19.54 7.33
CA ASP A 421 -6.58 19.76 5.88
C ASP A 421 -5.75 18.61 5.26
N GLU A 422 -6.10 18.13 4.05
CA GLU A 422 -5.33 17.08 3.40
C GLU A 422 -5.32 17.20 1.87
N LEU A 423 -4.14 16.96 1.28
CA LEU A 423 -3.95 16.85 -0.17
C LEU A 423 -3.78 15.36 -0.54
N VAL A 424 -4.74 14.83 -1.29
CA VAL A 424 -4.82 13.40 -1.59
C VAL A 424 -4.66 13.14 -3.08
N ARG A 425 -3.82 12.16 -3.45
CA ARG A 425 -3.75 11.62 -4.80
C ARG A 425 -4.17 10.16 -4.82
N SER A 426 -4.77 9.69 -5.92
CA SER A 426 -4.97 8.27 -6.16
C SER A 426 -3.63 7.60 -6.55
N TYR A 427 -3.54 6.28 -6.33
CA TYR A 427 -2.48 5.46 -6.91
C TYR A 427 -3.03 4.38 -7.88
N ALA A 428 -4.32 4.48 -8.24
CA ALA A 428 -4.91 3.69 -9.32
C ALA A 428 -5.30 4.55 -10.55
N GLY A 429 -5.56 5.83 -10.34
CA GLY A 429 -5.91 6.80 -11.37
C GLY A 429 -5.14 8.10 -11.24
N TYR A 430 -5.31 9.00 -12.19
CA TYR A 430 -4.68 10.31 -12.25
C TYR A 430 -5.64 11.38 -11.75
N VAL A 431 -5.68 11.60 -10.43
CA VAL A 431 -6.53 12.57 -9.74
C VAL A 431 -5.83 13.13 -8.52
N VAL A 432 -6.00 14.41 -8.26
CA VAL A 432 -5.66 15.07 -7.00
C VAL A 432 -6.92 15.66 -6.37
N GLN A 433 -7.02 15.59 -5.06
CA GLN A 433 -8.19 16.03 -4.31
C GLN A 433 -7.76 16.79 -3.07
N TRP A 434 -8.59 17.77 -2.68
CA TRP A 434 -8.42 18.55 -1.47
C TRP A 434 -9.54 18.26 -0.47
N ALA A 435 -9.18 17.97 0.77
CA ALA A 435 -10.10 17.84 1.89
C ALA A 435 -9.83 18.93 2.93
N GLU A 436 -10.90 19.50 3.48
CA GLU A 436 -10.86 20.38 4.64
C GLU A 436 -11.48 19.66 5.85
N PRO A 437 -11.14 20.05 7.09
CA PRO A 437 -11.75 19.46 8.27
C PRO A 437 -13.26 19.64 8.24
N VAL A 438 -14.00 18.59 8.56
CA VAL A 438 -15.47 18.60 8.64
C VAL A 438 -15.96 18.69 10.09
N ILE A 439 -15.09 18.39 11.05
CA ILE A 439 -15.31 18.56 12.48
C ILE A 439 -14.05 19.19 13.12
N PRO A 440 -14.20 19.87 14.27
CA PRO A 440 -13.03 20.26 15.07
C PRO A 440 -12.30 19.02 15.59
N PRO A 441 -11.00 19.15 15.93
CA PRO A 441 -10.25 18.09 16.59
C PRO A 441 -10.97 17.54 17.83
N VAL A 442 -11.02 16.21 17.96
CA VAL A 442 -11.62 15.53 19.10
C VAL A 442 -10.66 15.61 20.29
N GLY A 443 -11.14 16.15 21.41
CA GLY A 443 -10.30 16.40 22.57
C GLY A 443 -9.18 17.39 22.26
N GLU A 444 -7.95 17.02 22.60
CA GLU A 444 -6.76 17.82 22.35
C GLU A 444 -5.94 17.32 21.12
N ALA A 445 -6.56 16.54 20.22
CA ALA A 445 -5.86 15.98 19.05
C ALA A 445 -5.27 17.07 18.14
N ARG A 446 -4.07 16.80 17.59
CA ARG A 446 -3.38 17.70 16.64
C ARG A 446 -2.93 16.93 15.42
N SER A 447 -2.86 17.61 14.27
CA SER A 447 -2.34 17.01 13.04
C SER A 447 -0.82 16.75 13.14
N ASN A 448 -0.33 15.81 12.33
CA ASN A 448 1.11 15.54 12.25
C ASN A 448 1.90 16.81 11.91
N HIS A 449 1.34 17.63 11.03
CA HIS A 449 1.95 18.91 10.63
C HIS A 449 2.19 19.82 11.84
N VAL A 450 1.14 20.08 12.62
CA VAL A 450 1.21 20.98 13.79
C VAL A 450 2.16 20.44 14.86
N VAL A 451 2.09 19.13 15.15
CA VAL A 451 2.94 18.51 16.17
C VAL A 451 4.41 18.54 15.77
N LEU A 452 4.70 18.18 14.52
CA LEU A 452 6.09 18.12 14.04
C LEU A 452 6.69 19.50 13.81
N GLN A 453 5.87 20.51 13.48
CA GLN A 453 6.31 21.90 13.44
C GLN A 453 6.73 22.41 14.84
N ASP A 454 5.91 22.13 15.88
CA ASP A 454 6.23 22.50 17.25
C ASP A 454 7.46 21.74 17.79
N LEU A 455 7.53 20.43 17.54
CA LEU A 455 8.70 19.62 17.89
C LEU A 455 9.97 20.12 17.17
N GLY A 456 9.87 20.43 15.87
CA GLY A 456 10.99 20.98 15.08
C GLY A 456 11.54 22.27 15.68
N ARG A 457 10.65 23.22 16.03
CA ARG A 457 11.05 24.48 16.69
C ARG A 457 11.80 24.22 18.00
N ARG A 458 11.32 23.26 18.81
CA ARG A 458 12.01 22.86 20.06
C ARG A 458 13.36 22.18 19.81
N LEU A 459 13.54 21.56 18.65
CA LEU A 459 14.82 20.93 18.24
C LEU A 459 15.73 21.87 17.45
N GLY A 460 15.36 23.15 17.29
CA GLY A 460 16.15 24.15 16.57
C GLY A 460 15.95 24.16 15.05
N VAL A 461 14.91 23.48 14.56
CA VAL A 461 14.49 23.49 13.15
C VAL A 461 13.15 24.18 13.06
N ASP A 462 13.14 25.47 12.78
CA ASP A 462 11.91 26.23 12.58
C ASP A 462 11.48 26.20 11.10
N ASP A 463 10.23 25.85 10.86
CA ASP A 463 9.61 25.84 9.53
C ASP A 463 8.14 26.28 9.69
N PRO A 464 7.86 27.59 9.63
CA PRO A 464 6.51 28.12 9.95
C PRO A 464 5.49 27.94 8.83
N VAL A 465 5.77 27.11 7.83
CA VAL A 465 4.85 26.85 6.71
C VAL A 465 3.53 26.26 7.23
N THR A 466 2.41 26.79 6.77
CA THR A 466 1.08 26.26 7.08
C THR A 466 0.75 25.04 6.21
N GLU A 467 -0.23 24.22 6.62
CA GLU A 467 -0.70 23.06 5.83
C GLU A 467 -1.12 23.49 4.41
N ARG A 468 -1.78 24.62 4.25
CA ARG A 468 -2.23 25.14 2.94
C ARG A 468 -1.11 25.67 2.07
N GLU A 469 -0.14 26.35 2.65
CA GLU A 469 1.05 26.79 1.93
C GLU A 469 1.88 25.58 1.46
N LEU A 470 2.04 24.58 2.32
CA LEU A 470 2.72 23.35 1.94
C LEU A 470 1.94 22.57 0.86
N ALA A 471 0.62 22.52 0.94
CA ALA A 471 -0.22 21.90 -0.11
C ALA A 471 -0.06 22.63 -1.45
N ALA A 472 -0.04 23.97 -1.44
CA ALA A 472 0.19 24.78 -2.63
C ALA A 472 1.58 24.54 -3.22
N GLU A 473 2.63 24.46 -2.37
CA GLU A 473 3.99 24.11 -2.77
C GLU A 473 4.03 22.74 -3.44
N ILE A 474 3.50 21.68 -2.78
CA ILE A 474 3.47 20.34 -3.32
C ILE A 474 2.73 20.28 -4.65
N LEU A 475 1.54 20.91 -4.72
CA LEU A 475 0.70 20.91 -5.92
C LEU A 475 1.38 21.59 -7.11
N SER A 476 2.17 22.63 -6.86
CA SER A 476 2.94 23.34 -7.91
C SER A 476 3.96 22.44 -8.62
N HIS A 477 4.36 21.34 -7.98
CA HIS A 477 5.26 20.34 -8.54
C HIS A 477 4.53 19.16 -9.23
N VAL A 478 3.19 19.15 -9.23
CA VAL A 478 2.40 18.11 -9.90
C VAL A 478 2.08 18.56 -11.32
N PRO A 479 2.63 17.93 -12.35
CA PRO A 479 2.37 18.32 -13.74
C PRO A 479 0.87 18.32 -14.08
N ASN A 480 0.42 19.36 -14.75
CA ASN A 480 -0.98 19.56 -15.18
C ASN A 480 -2.00 19.67 -14.03
N ALA A 481 -1.56 19.78 -12.78
CA ALA A 481 -2.48 20.15 -11.71
C ALA A 481 -2.89 21.62 -11.82
N PRO A 482 -4.12 21.98 -11.40
CA PRO A 482 -4.51 23.38 -11.26
C PRO A 482 -3.72 24.05 -10.12
N ASP A 483 -3.79 25.37 -10.01
CA ASP A 483 -3.34 26.07 -8.81
C ASP A 483 -4.15 25.65 -7.56
N PHE A 484 -3.59 25.92 -6.39
CA PHE A 484 -4.18 25.46 -5.13
C PHE A 484 -5.56 26.06 -4.86
N GLU A 485 -5.80 27.34 -5.17
CA GLU A 485 -7.09 27.99 -4.93
C GLU A 485 -8.20 27.40 -5.84
N THR A 486 -7.84 27.04 -7.06
CA THR A 486 -8.72 26.31 -7.96
C THR A 486 -9.05 24.92 -7.42
N LEU A 487 -8.04 24.14 -7.00
CA LEU A 487 -8.27 22.82 -6.40
C LEU A 487 -9.09 22.92 -5.11
N ARG A 488 -8.83 23.93 -4.28
CA ARG A 488 -9.56 24.16 -3.03
C ARG A 488 -11.05 24.44 -3.28
N ARG A 489 -11.38 25.20 -4.32
CA ARG A 489 -12.75 25.49 -4.72
C ARG A 489 -13.46 24.28 -5.32
N GLU A 490 -12.80 23.56 -6.21
CA GLU A 490 -13.39 22.47 -6.99
C GLU A 490 -13.28 21.10 -6.29
N ARG A 491 -12.40 20.97 -5.29
CA ARG A 491 -12.16 19.80 -4.46
C ARG A 491 -11.52 18.61 -5.19
N VAL A 492 -11.71 18.47 -6.49
CA VAL A 492 -11.23 17.37 -7.32
C VAL A 492 -10.66 17.90 -8.63
N ALA A 493 -9.48 17.47 -9.00
CA ALA A 493 -8.90 17.74 -10.30
C ALA A 493 -8.48 16.43 -10.97
N LEU A 494 -9.09 16.12 -12.10
CA LEU A 494 -8.69 15.01 -12.95
C LEU A 494 -7.48 15.45 -13.78
N LEU A 495 -6.43 14.67 -13.77
CA LEU A 495 -5.22 14.90 -14.55
C LEU A 495 -5.25 14.10 -15.85
N PRO A 496 -4.49 14.50 -16.87
CA PRO A 496 -4.39 13.75 -18.12
C PRO A 496 -3.97 12.30 -17.88
N ARG A 497 -4.70 11.37 -18.48
CA ARG A 497 -4.40 9.93 -18.40
C ARG A 497 -3.53 9.53 -19.59
N PRO A 498 -2.25 9.15 -19.37
CA PRO A 498 -1.39 8.72 -20.46
C PRO A 498 -1.84 7.37 -21.02
N VAL A 499 -1.65 7.15 -22.31
CA VAL A 499 -1.68 5.82 -22.90
C VAL A 499 -0.37 5.13 -22.52
N GLN A 500 -0.45 3.99 -21.86
CA GLN A 500 0.72 3.31 -21.35
C GLN A 500 1.67 2.89 -22.50
N PHE A 501 2.95 3.03 -22.30
CA PHE A 501 4.07 2.86 -23.18
C PHE A 501 4.44 4.12 -23.99
N VAL A 502 3.51 4.74 -24.70
CA VAL A 502 3.82 5.90 -25.55
C VAL A 502 4.35 7.08 -24.74
N ASP A 503 3.72 7.34 -23.59
CA ASP A 503 4.01 8.53 -22.77
C ASP A 503 4.62 8.21 -21.40
N THR A 504 4.68 6.95 -21.01
CA THR A 504 4.91 6.58 -19.61
C THR A 504 6.24 5.94 -19.31
N PHE A 505 6.93 5.35 -20.29
CA PHE A 505 8.20 4.68 -20.02
C PHE A 505 9.36 5.68 -20.05
N PRO A 506 10.13 5.80 -18.97
CA PRO A 506 11.34 6.62 -18.95
C PRO A 506 12.46 5.97 -19.80
N ASP A 507 13.58 6.69 -19.97
CA ASP A 507 14.82 6.20 -20.60
C ASP A 507 14.66 5.67 -22.05
N GLY A 508 13.89 6.36 -22.88
CA GLY A 508 13.72 6.03 -24.30
C GLY A 508 12.73 4.89 -24.55
N GLY A 509 11.91 4.52 -23.57
CA GLY A 509 10.71 3.70 -23.75
C GLY A 509 10.97 2.19 -23.94
N ARG A 510 12.17 1.67 -23.68
CA ARG A 510 12.44 0.23 -23.84
C ARG A 510 12.15 -0.56 -22.57
N VAL A 511 11.42 -1.66 -22.74
CA VAL A 511 11.16 -2.65 -21.69
C VAL A 511 12.43 -3.49 -21.45
N ARG A 512 12.85 -3.62 -20.19
CA ARG A 512 14.03 -4.42 -19.81
C ARG A 512 13.58 -5.80 -19.34
N MET A 513 13.89 -6.83 -20.10
CA MET A 513 13.47 -8.20 -19.84
C MET A 513 14.59 -9.10 -19.28
N SER A 514 15.86 -8.69 -19.41
CA SER A 514 17.03 -9.38 -18.81
C SER A 514 17.51 -8.64 -17.56
N PRO A 515 17.98 -9.36 -16.51
CA PRO A 515 17.89 -10.81 -16.35
C PRO A 515 16.44 -11.27 -16.20
N PRO A 516 16.07 -12.48 -16.64
CA PRO A 516 14.69 -12.96 -16.55
C PRO A 516 14.22 -13.14 -15.09
N PRO A 517 12.91 -13.09 -14.81
CA PRO A 517 12.36 -13.37 -13.47
C PRO A 517 12.71 -14.79 -13.00
N VAL A 518 13.04 -14.92 -11.71
CA VAL A 518 13.44 -16.18 -11.10
C VAL A 518 12.39 -16.68 -10.12
N HIS A 519 11.92 -17.91 -10.30
CA HIS A 519 11.05 -18.56 -9.32
C HIS A 519 11.83 -18.99 -8.07
N ARG A 520 11.29 -18.64 -6.92
CA ARG A 520 11.74 -19.13 -5.61
C ARG A 520 10.52 -19.67 -4.86
N PRO A 521 10.44 -20.99 -4.66
CA PRO A 521 9.31 -21.60 -3.97
C PRO A 521 9.19 -21.04 -2.54
N PRO A 522 7.98 -21.01 -1.98
CA PRO A 522 7.78 -20.65 -0.58
C PRO A 522 8.57 -21.59 0.34
N PRO A 523 8.98 -21.12 1.53
CA PRO A 523 9.78 -21.90 2.47
C PRO A 523 8.89 -22.86 3.28
N CYS A 524 8.19 -23.77 2.60
CA CYS A 524 7.43 -24.84 3.22
C CYS A 524 8.26 -26.12 3.28
N ASP A 525 8.08 -26.90 4.34
CA ASP A 525 8.69 -28.21 4.54
C ASP A 525 7.65 -29.19 5.11
N ALA A 526 8.10 -30.41 5.45
CA ALA A 526 7.20 -31.43 5.99
C ALA A 526 6.61 -31.08 7.36
N ASP A 527 7.36 -30.32 8.17
CA ASP A 527 6.92 -29.89 9.52
C ASP A 527 6.00 -28.67 9.48
N LEU A 528 6.20 -27.78 8.49
CA LEU A 528 5.45 -26.55 8.28
C LEU A 528 4.94 -26.48 6.83
N PRO A 529 3.96 -27.33 6.47
CA PRO A 529 3.52 -27.48 5.06
C PRO A 529 2.56 -26.40 4.58
N LEU A 530 2.00 -25.59 5.47
CA LEU A 530 1.00 -24.57 5.11
C LEU A 530 1.64 -23.21 4.84
N ILE A 531 1.08 -22.49 3.87
CA ILE A 531 1.47 -21.12 3.54
C ILE A 531 0.42 -20.18 4.12
N LEU A 532 0.85 -19.28 5.03
CA LEU A 532 -0.03 -18.21 5.50
C LEU A 532 -0.16 -17.14 4.42
N ILE A 533 -1.40 -16.84 4.04
CA ILE A 533 -1.74 -15.67 3.22
C ILE A 533 -2.52 -14.66 4.07
N SER A 534 -2.28 -13.37 3.82
CA SER A 534 -2.95 -12.27 4.53
C SER A 534 -3.76 -11.43 3.53
N PRO A 535 -4.97 -11.85 3.19
CA PRO A 535 -5.80 -11.16 2.21
C PRO A 535 -6.40 -9.87 2.76
N ALA A 536 -6.73 -8.93 1.86
CA ALA A 536 -7.54 -7.78 2.21
C ALA A 536 -8.93 -8.20 2.68
N THR A 537 -9.47 -7.53 3.71
CA THR A 537 -10.80 -7.80 4.27
C THR A 537 -11.77 -6.65 4.00
N GLN A 538 -13.07 -6.91 4.19
CA GLN A 538 -14.09 -5.87 4.16
C GLN A 538 -14.20 -5.07 5.47
N LYS A 539 -13.51 -5.52 6.54
CA LYS A 539 -13.63 -4.98 7.89
C LYS A 539 -12.55 -3.94 8.21
N ALA A 540 -11.30 -4.14 7.76
CA ALA A 540 -10.16 -3.31 8.10
C ALA A 540 -9.31 -2.91 6.88
N ILE A 541 -8.50 -1.86 7.04
CA ILE A 541 -7.45 -1.44 6.11
C ILE A 541 -6.12 -1.50 6.86
N SER A 542 -5.24 -2.44 6.50
CA SER A 542 -4.06 -2.77 7.30
C SER A 542 -4.49 -3.09 8.75
N SER A 543 -4.01 -2.35 9.76
CA SER A 543 -4.50 -2.48 11.14
C SER A 543 -5.64 -1.52 11.50
N THR A 544 -5.99 -0.57 10.63
CA THR A 544 -7.05 0.42 10.89
C THR A 544 -8.42 -0.24 10.89
N MET A 545 -9.22 -0.03 11.92
CA MET A 545 -10.53 -0.59 12.20
C MET A 545 -10.51 -1.97 12.88
N TYR A 546 -9.36 -2.62 13.09
CA TYR A 546 -9.30 -3.87 13.85
C TYR A 546 -9.61 -3.68 15.35
N GLU A 547 -9.42 -2.48 15.88
CA GLU A 547 -9.82 -2.14 17.24
C GLU A 547 -11.33 -2.31 17.51
N THR A 548 -12.13 -2.44 16.46
CA THR A 548 -13.58 -2.69 16.54
C THR A 548 -13.96 -4.16 16.29
N GLU A 549 -12.98 -5.03 16.01
CA GLU A 549 -13.19 -6.44 15.70
C GLU A 549 -12.72 -7.32 16.87
N THR A 550 -13.60 -8.17 17.36
CA THR A 550 -13.30 -9.08 18.47
C THR A 550 -12.82 -10.45 17.98
N ASP A 551 -13.20 -10.82 16.75
CA ASP A 551 -12.89 -12.13 16.18
C ASP A 551 -12.17 -11.99 14.85
N VAL A 552 -11.01 -12.62 14.72
CA VAL A 552 -10.25 -12.73 13.48
C VAL A 552 -10.21 -14.20 13.05
N PRO A 553 -11.15 -14.65 12.21
CA PRO A 553 -11.20 -16.04 11.80
C PRO A 553 -10.02 -16.41 10.90
N LEU A 554 -9.44 -17.59 11.13
CA LEU A 554 -8.49 -18.23 10.23
C LEU A 554 -9.28 -19.07 9.21
N GLU A 555 -9.14 -18.73 7.92
CA GLU A 555 -9.69 -19.57 6.84
C GLU A 555 -8.66 -20.64 6.46
N ILE A 556 -9.06 -21.89 6.41
CA ILE A 556 -8.23 -23.05 6.02
C ILE A 556 -8.95 -23.88 4.95
N HIS A 557 -8.18 -24.47 4.03
CA HIS A 557 -8.79 -25.37 3.02
C HIS A 557 -9.43 -26.60 3.70
N PRO A 558 -10.60 -27.06 3.26
CA PRO A 558 -11.32 -28.17 3.89
C PRO A 558 -10.47 -29.45 4.04
N ASP A 559 -9.69 -29.81 3.02
CA ASP A 559 -8.83 -31.00 3.07
C ASP A 559 -7.67 -30.83 4.09
N ASP A 560 -7.11 -29.60 4.19
CA ASP A 560 -6.08 -29.28 5.18
C ASP A 560 -6.64 -29.28 6.60
N ALA A 561 -7.88 -28.84 6.78
CA ALA A 561 -8.61 -28.91 8.05
C ALA A 561 -8.88 -30.35 8.45
N ALA A 562 -9.47 -31.15 7.54
CA ALA A 562 -9.78 -32.56 7.77
C ALA A 562 -8.52 -33.39 8.13
N ALA A 563 -7.41 -33.15 7.43
CA ALA A 563 -6.14 -33.83 7.70
C ALA A 563 -5.56 -33.52 9.11
N ARG A 564 -6.06 -32.46 9.77
CA ARG A 564 -5.64 -32.02 11.12
C ARG A 564 -6.73 -32.22 12.17
N GLY A 565 -7.87 -32.78 11.80
CA GLY A 565 -9.02 -32.96 12.69
C GLY A 565 -9.66 -31.64 13.14
N ILE A 566 -9.56 -30.58 12.32
CA ILE A 566 -10.13 -29.25 12.58
C ILE A 566 -11.53 -29.18 11.96
N THR A 567 -12.47 -28.65 12.74
CA THR A 567 -13.85 -28.38 12.30
C THR A 567 -14.14 -26.86 12.37
N ASP A 568 -15.19 -26.44 11.67
CA ASP A 568 -15.59 -25.01 11.68
C ASP A 568 -15.97 -24.57 13.11
N GLY A 569 -15.42 -23.42 13.52
CA GLY A 569 -15.60 -22.87 14.86
C GLY A 569 -14.56 -23.33 15.90
N ASP A 570 -13.65 -24.25 15.56
CA ASP A 570 -12.59 -24.64 16.48
C ASP A 570 -11.59 -23.51 16.72
N LEU A 571 -11.15 -23.39 17.97
CA LEU A 571 -10.00 -22.53 18.31
C LEU A 571 -8.71 -23.21 17.85
N VAL A 572 -7.95 -22.53 17.01
CA VAL A 572 -6.77 -23.11 16.38
C VAL A 572 -5.50 -22.33 16.70
N ARG A 573 -4.37 -23.00 16.76
CA ARG A 573 -3.05 -22.40 16.92
C ARG A 573 -2.30 -22.39 15.58
N ALA A 574 -2.03 -21.21 15.06
CA ALA A 574 -1.12 -21.00 13.94
C ALA A 574 0.28 -20.65 14.46
N PHE A 575 1.30 -21.40 14.06
CA PHE A 575 2.66 -21.22 14.59
C PHE A 575 3.76 -21.48 13.56
N ASN A 576 4.93 -20.89 13.83
CA ASN A 576 6.20 -21.21 13.18
C ASN A 576 7.36 -20.91 14.16
N PRO A 577 8.64 -21.15 13.79
CA PRO A 577 9.78 -20.88 14.68
C PRO A 577 9.94 -19.44 15.18
N ARG A 578 9.19 -18.48 14.64
CA ARG A 578 9.24 -17.05 15.00
C ARG A 578 8.12 -16.59 15.92
N GLY A 579 7.07 -17.39 16.07
CA GLY A 579 5.94 -17.05 16.93
C GLY A 579 4.70 -17.89 16.69
N GLU A 580 3.68 -17.63 17.48
CA GLU A 580 2.38 -18.30 17.42
C GLU A 580 1.24 -17.33 17.69
N VAL A 581 0.07 -17.69 17.19
CA VAL A 581 -1.22 -17.02 17.41
C VAL A 581 -2.27 -18.09 17.66
N VAL A 582 -3.15 -17.86 18.65
CA VAL A 582 -4.30 -18.72 18.98
C VAL A 582 -5.58 -17.99 18.68
#